data_9e4a285b0a044be21699fa7b37994f3b
#
_entry.id   9e4a285b0a044be21699fa7b37994f3b
#
_cell.length_a   1.000
_cell.length_b   1.000
_cell.length_c   1.000
_cell.angle_alpha   90.00
_cell.angle_beta   90.00
_cell.angle_gamma   90.00
#
_symmetry.space_group_name_H-M   'P 1'
#
loop_
_entity.id
_entity.type
_entity.pdbx_description
1 polymer ?
#
loop_
_entity_poly.entity_id
_entity_poly.type
_entity_poly.pdbx_seq_one_letter_code
_entity_poly.pdbx_strand_id
1 'polypeptide(L)'
;MKVAADGGDYATIQRNWKKGDVIEIDFPMNVRRIVANDNAEDNRGKVALERGPIVFCLEGSDQADGKVFNKYILNSANISARYDASMLNGVMTLSGDAKELQQDGTVKDVRFRAIPYSTWNNRGPQQMEIWVANTPTKAVATPLATIASKAQTFSNRGPIQNDAPETAPVDSWAGGVNDQWEPKRSSDISKPYHYWWLKQGTTEAISYQFDKEYDVSNVQVYWLEFDHYDGDFRTPESWALYYKDANGEWQEVEGHSPYTVQKDCYNSVDFKPVRTTGLKILAKLRKGESGGVLEWKVNK
;
A
#
# COMPACT_ATOMS: atom_id res chain seq x y z
N MET A 1 28.75 10.44 43.71
CA MET A 1 28.26 9.17 44.28
C MET A 1 27.54 8.47 43.16
N LYS A 2 27.83 7.22 42.83
CA LYS A 2 27.03 6.41 41.89
C LYS A 2 26.09 5.55 42.72
N VAL A 3 24.81 5.57 42.36
CA VAL A 3 23.77 4.74 42.95
C VAL A 3 23.29 3.79 41.86
N ALA A 4 23.31 2.49 42.10
CA ALA A 4 22.68 1.51 41.25
C ALA A 4 21.21 1.39 41.66
N ALA A 5 20.34 1.28 40.69
CA ALA A 5 18.92 0.97 40.90
C ALA A 5 18.56 -0.19 39.98
N ASP A 6 17.78 -1.11 40.48
CA ASP A 6 17.24 -2.21 39.71
C ASP A 6 16.00 -1.74 38.94
N GLY A 7 15.77 -2.33 37.76
CA GLY A 7 14.58 -2.00 36.96
C GLY A 7 13.28 -2.36 37.69
N GLY A 8 12.33 -1.43 37.75
CA GLY A 8 11.03 -1.60 38.42
C GLY A 8 10.96 -1.03 39.83
N ASP A 9 12.08 -0.56 40.41
CA ASP A 9 12.14 0.03 41.72
C ASP A 9 12.52 1.51 41.70
N TYR A 10 12.37 2.18 42.85
CA TYR A 10 12.80 3.55 43.08
C TYR A 10 14.28 3.59 43.46
N ALA A 11 15.05 4.47 42.82
CA ALA A 11 16.40 4.80 43.27
C ALA A 11 16.29 5.77 44.45
N THR A 12 16.65 5.33 45.67
CA THR A 12 16.66 6.16 46.86
C THR A 12 18.05 6.72 47.08
N ILE A 13 18.15 8.06 47.10
CA ILE A 13 19.37 8.80 47.42
C ILE A 13 19.23 9.53 48.73
N GLN A 14 19.90 9.07 49.76
CA GLN A 14 19.90 9.70 51.07
C GLN A 14 21.15 10.58 51.25
N ARG A 15 20.98 11.88 51.34
CA ARG A 15 22.04 12.87 51.56
C ARG A 15 21.51 14.19 52.08
N ASN A 16 22.38 15.05 52.58
CA ASN A 16 22.06 16.44 52.87
C ASN A 16 22.12 17.27 51.60
N TRP A 17 20.93 17.60 51.06
CA TRP A 17 20.79 18.34 49.82
C TRP A 17 21.14 19.81 49.96
N LYS A 18 21.86 20.38 49.02
CA LYS A 18 22.23 21.80 48.93
C LYS A 18 21.71 22.42 47.63
N LYS A 19 21.49 23.72 47.62
CA LYS A 19 21.20 24.44 46.37
C LYS A 19 22.34 24.30 45.39
N GLY A 20 22.03 23.82 44.20
CA GLY A 20 23.02 23.54 43.14
C GLY A 20 23.48 22.09 43.04
N ASP A 21 22.99 21.21 43.91
CA ASP A 21 23.22 19.76 43.70
C ASP A 21 22.59 19.29 42.42
N VAL A 22 23.29 18.45 41.68
CA VAL A 22 22.86 17.88 40.37
C VAL A 22 22.76 16.36 40.50
N ILE A 23 21.66 15.82 39.99
CA ILE A 23 21.49 14.38 39.78
C ILE A 23 21.59 14.15 38.28
N GLU A 24 22.53 13.31 37.89
CA GLU A 24 22.68 12.86 36.49
C GLU A 24 22.19 11.41 36.42
N ILE A 25 21.27 11.17 35.48
CA ILE A 25 20.69 9.85 35.25
C ILE A 25 21.06 9.44 33.84
N ASP A 26 21.71 8.30 33.70
CA ASP A 26 22.07 7.69 32.41
C ASP A 26 21.24 6.41 32.21
N PHE A 27 20.41 6.41 31.15
CA PHE A 27 19.68 5.23 30.73
C PHE A 27 20.37 4.60 29.52
N PRO A 28 20.76 3.32 29.57
CA PRO A 28 21.30 2.65 28.39
C PRO A 28 20.25 2.53 27.29
N MET A 29 20.44 3.26 26.20
CA MET A 29 19.52 3.34 25.06
C MET A 29 20.04 2.44 23.90
N ASN A 30 20.22 1.16 24.17
CA ASN A 30 20.65 0.20 23.17
C ASN A 30 19.50 -0.15 22.22
N VAL A 31 19.82 -0.40 20.94
CA VAL A 31 18.84 -0.96 19.98
C VAL A 31 18.61 -2.42 20.34
N ARG A 32 17.37 -2.79 20.49
CA ARG A 32 16.91 -4.15 20.79
C ARG A 32 16.04 -4.68 19.66
N ARG A 33 16.11 -5.99 19.46
CA ARG A 33 15.21 -6.75 18.59
C ARG A 33 14.25 -7.51 19.48
N ILE A 34 12.98 -7.21 19.32
CA ILE A 34 11.91 -7.84 20.08
C ILE A 34 11.27 -8.91 19.22
N VAL A 35 11.18 -10.12 19.71
CA VAL A 35 10.41 -11.20 19.10
C VAL A 35 9.09 -11.34 19.83
N ALA A 36 8.03 -11.65 19.09
CA ALA A 36 6.72 -11.87 19.69
C ALA A 36 6.68 -13.19 20.49
N ASN A 37 5.73 -13.26 21.42
CA ASN A 37 5.39 -14.54 22.06
C ASN A 37 4.88 -15.53 21.00
N ASP A 38 5.18 -16.82 21.19
CA ASP A 38 4.81 -17.88 20.24
C ASP A 38 3.29 -18.00 20.01
N ASN A 39 2.48 -17.51 20.94
CA ASN A 39 1.02 -17.44 20.78
C ASN A 39 0.56 -16.35 19.82
N ALA A 40 1.43 -15.40 19.46
CA ALA A 40 1.16 -14.37 18.46
C ALA A 40 1.59 -14.88 17.07
N GLU A 41 0.80 -15.78 16.49
CA GLU A 41 1.13 -16.53 15.26
C GLU A 41 1.50 -15.63 14.07
N ASP A 42 0.80 -14.52 13.88
CA ASP A 42 1.03 -13.57 12.78
C ASP A 42 2.40 -12.88 12.85
N ASN A 43 3.01 -12.86 14.03
CA ASN A 43 4.31 -12.24 14.26
C ASN A 43 5.48 -13.24 14.31
N ARG A 44 5.22 -14.54 14.15
CA ARG A 44 6.29 -15.54 14.06
C ARG A 44 7.18 -15.29 12.84
N GLY A 45 8.49 -15.28 13.03
CA GLY A 45 9.46 -14.99 11.97
C GLY A 45 9.56 -13.50 11.63
N LYS A 46 9.13 -12.63 12.55
CA LYS A 46 9.27 -11.17 12.48
C LYS A 46 9.96 -10.64 13.74
N VAL A 47 10.46 -9.42 13.64
CA VAL A 47 11.07 -8.66 14.73
C VAL A 47 10.53 -7.24 14.76
N ALA A 48 10.30 -6.70 15.95
CA ALA A 48 10.14 -5.27 16.15
C ALA A 48 11.45 -4.65 16.62
N LEU A 49 11.69 -3.40 16.24
CA LEU A 49 12.87 -2.66 16.64
C LEU A 49 12.53 -1.68 17.77
N GLU A 50 13.35 -1.67 18.79
CA GLU A 50 13.15 -0.84 19.97
C GLU A 50 14.47 -0.20 20.41
N ARG A 51 14.41 1.05 20.90
CA ARG A 51 15.54 1.73 21.51
C ARG A 51 15.09 2.41 22.81
N GLY A 52 15.55 1.91 23.94
CA GLY A 52 14.97 2.25 25.23
C GLY A 52 13.47 1.90 25.26
N PRO A 53 12.55 2.78 25.65
CA PRO A 53 11.12 2.53 25.63
C PRO A 53 10.43 2.85 24.28
N ILE A 54 11.20 3.23 23.25
CA ILE A 54 10.67 3.72 21.99
C ILE A 54 10.66 2.58 20.96
N VAL A 55 9.47 2.27 20.44
CA VAL A 55 9.26 1.35 19.33
C VAL A 55 9.45 2.10 18.02
N PHE A 56 10.04 1.44 17.03
CA PHE A 56 10.31 1.98 15.69
C PHE A 56 9.50 1.24 14.64
N CYS A 57 9.17 1.92 13.56
CA CYS A 57 8.52 1.36 12.39
C CYS A 57 9.28 1.73 11.10
N LEU A 58 9.11 0.90 10.08
CA LEU A 58 9.51 1.24 8.72
C LEU A 58 8.34 1.95 8.03
N GLU A 59 8.61 3.04 7.32
CA GLU A 59 7.66 3.68 6.41
C GLU A 59 8.19 3.64 4.97
N GLY A 60 7.29 3.57 4.00
CA GLY A 60 7.64 3.51 2.59
C GLY A 60 8.50 4.69 2.14
N SER A 61 8.18 5.92 2.58
CA SER A 61 8.94 7.14 2.24
C SER A 61 10.41 7.12 2.68
N ASP A 62 10.78 6.24 3.61
CA ASP A 62 12.15 6.08 4.07
C ASP A 62 12.90 4.94 3.36
N GLN A 63 12.23 4.21 2.48
CA GLN A 63 12.79 3.12 1.71
C GLN A 63 13.00 3.53 0.25
N ALA A 64 14.09 3.05 -0.35
CA ALA A 64 14.47 3.43 -1.71
C ALA A 64 13.42 3.07 -2.79
N ASP A 65 12.65 1.99 -2.56
CA ASP A 65 11.58 1.51 -3.44
C ASP A 65 10.17 1.92 -3.00
N GLY A 66 10.05 2.68 -1.91
CA GLY A 66 8.75 3.09 -1.34
C GLY A 66 7.99 1.98 -0.63
N LYS A 67 8.56 0.78 -0.43
CA LYS A 67 7.87 -0.41 0.10
C LYS A 67 8.54 -0.92 1.36
N VAL A 68 7.77 -1.56 2.24
CA VAL A 68 8.27 -2.12 3.50
C VAL A 68 8.06 -3.63 3.60
N PHE A 69 6.95 -4.17 3.10
CA PHE A 69 6.57 -5.57 3.31
C PHE A 69 7.47 -6.58 2.59
N ASN A 70 8.19 -6.16 1.55
CA ASN A 70 9.14 -6.99 0.82
C ASN A 70 10.53 -7.06 1.48
N LYS A 71 10.72 -6.39 2.60
CA LYS A 71 11.99 -6.34 3.30
C LYS A 71 12.05 -7.32 4.46
N TYR A 72 13.24 -7.86 4.69
CA TYR A 72 13.52 -8.64 5.90
C TYR A 72 14.89 -8.31 6.45
N ILE A 73 14.97 -8.29 7.78
CA ILE A 73 16.16 -7.90 8.55
C ILE A 73 16.73 -9.15 9.21
N LEU A 74 17.82 -9.68 8.67
CA LEU A 74 18.49 -10.84 9.26
C LEU A 74 18.94 -10.56 10.70
N ASN A 75 18.93 -11.60 11.54
CA ASN A 75 19.37 -11.47 12.93
C ASN A 75 20.82 -10.99 13.06
N SER A 76 21.66 -11.28 12.07
CA SER A 76 23.06 -10.85 11.99
C SER A 76 23.25 -9.41 11.52
N ALA A 77 22.20 -8.72 11.03
CA ALA A 77 22.35 -7.36 10.52
C ALA A 77 22.72 -6.37 11.64
N ASN A 78 23.68 -5.50 11.39
CA ASN A 78 24.01 -4.41 12.29
C ASN A 78 22.96 -3.29 12.17
N ILE A 79 22.51 -2.79 13.32
CA ILE A 79 21.56 -1.67 13.38
C ILE A 79 22.18 -0.54 14.18
N SER A 80 22.22 0.64 13.60
CA SER A 80 22.74 1.85 14.21
C SER A 80 21.64 2.87 14.47
N ALA A 81 21.76 3.64 15.53
CA ALA A 81 20.88 4.76 15.84
C ALA A 81 21.58 6.09 15.52
N ARG A 82 20.86 6.99 14.85
CA ARG A 82 21.35 8.33 14.52
C ARG A 82 20.25 9.36 14.68
N TYR A 83 20.58 10.50 15.30
CA TYR A 83 19.69 11.66 15.31
C TYR A 83 19.72 12.37 13.96
N ASP A 84 18.55 12.64 13.41
CA ASP A 84 18.37 13.39 12.16
C ASP A 84 17.56 14.67 12.46
N ALA A 85 18.25 15.81 12.49
CA ALA A 85 17.64 17.11 12.81
C ALA A 85 16.76 17.65 11.67
N SER A 86 16.94 17.14 10.45
CA SER A 86 16.20 17.59 9.26
C SER A 86 14.87 16.84 9.05
N MET A 87 14.69 15.72 9.72
CA MET A 87 13.52 14.86 9.59
C MET A 87 12.53 15.10 10.73
N LEU A 88 11.24 15.35 10.42
CA LEU A 88 10.12 15.40 11.38
C LEU A 88 10.41 16.30 12.61
N ASN A 89 11.03 17.46 12.39
CA ASN A 89 11.47 18.41 13.42
C ASN A 89 12.56 17.89 14.37
N GLY A 90 13.31 16.89 13.95
CA GLY A 90 14.39 16.27 14.70
C GLY A 90 13.95 14.97 15.36
N VAL A 91 14.43 13.85 14.86
CA VAL A 91 14.03 12.52 15.31
C VAL A 91 15.23 11.57 15.35
N MET A 92 15.22 10.63 16.29
CA MET A 92 16.15 9.51 16.29
C MET A 92 15.70 8.50 15.25
N THR A 93 16.59 8.13 14.32
CA THR A 93 16.33 7.08 13.32
C THR A 93 17.17 5.83 13.62
N LEU A 94 16.66 4.66 13.23
CA LEU A 94 17.45 3.43 13.16
C LEU A 94 17.71 3.11 11.69
N SER A 95 18.89 2.61 11.38
CA SER A 95 19.24 2.15 10.04
C SER A 95 20.17 0.95 10.10
N GLY A 96 20.07 0.10 9.08
CA GLY A 96 20.89 -1.11 9.01
C GLY A 96 20.75 -1.80 7.67
N ASP A 97 21.42 -2.95 7.55
CA ASP A 97 21.34 -3.78 6.37
C ASP A 97 20.07 -4.63 6.40
N ALA A 98 19.43 -4.74 5.26
CA ALA A 98 18.26 -5.57 5.03
C ALA A 98 18.37 -6.27 3.66
N LYS A 99 17.49 -7.21 3.45
CA LYS A 99 17.28 -7.87 2.17
C LYS A 99 15.91 -7.46 1.61
N GLU A 100 15.81 -7.35 0.31
CA GLU A 100 14.59 -7.05 -0.42
C GLU A 100 14.24 -8.24 -1.33
N LEU A 101 13.07 -8.85 -1.11
CA LEU A 101 12.57 -9.95 -1.90
C LEU A 101 11.77 -9.44 -3.10
N GLN A 102 12.12 -9.88 -4.31
CA GLN A 102 11.41 -9.59 -5.55
C GLN A 102 10.44 -10.72 -5.90
N GLN A 103 9.45 -10.45 -6.75
CA GLN A 103 8.44 -11.43 -7.18
C GLN A 103 9.07 -12.62 -7.92
N ASP A 104 10.14 -12.40 -8.68
CA ASP A 104 10.89 -13.46 -9.38
C ASP A 104 11.77 -14.30 -8.45
N GLY A 105 11.71 -14.09 -7.14
CA GLY A 105 12.52 -14.77 -6.13
C GLY A 105 13.92 -14.20 -5.96
N THR A 106 14.31 -13.20 -6.75
CA THR A 106 15.60 -12.55 -6.55
C THR A 106 15.63 -11.78 -5.23
N VAL A 107 16.82 -11.69 -4.64
CA VAL A 107 17.06 -10.99 -3.38
C VAL A 107 18.12 -9.92 -3.60
N LYS A 108 17.82 -8.70 -3.18
CA LYS A 108 18.74 -7.57 -3.24
C LYS A 108 19.21 -7.20 -1.85
N ASP A 109 20.48 -6.80 -1.73
CA ASP A 109 20.98 -6.13 -0.54
C ASP A 109 20.55 -4.68 -0.55
N VAL A 110 19.89 -4.26 0.53
CA VAL A 110 19.39 -2.90 0.69
C VAL A 110 19.69 -2.39 2.10
N ARG A 111 19.53 -1.10 2.29
CA ARG A 111 19.51 -0.52 3.64
C ARG A 111 18.10 -0.10 4.00
N PHE A 112 17.69 -0.38 5.22
CA PHE A 112 16.46 0.15 5.77
C PHE A 112 16.71 1.38 6.63
N ARG A 113 15.68 2.22 6.74
CA ARG A 113 15.55 3.27 7.76
C ARG A 113 14.25 3.07 8.51
N ALA A 114 14.29 3.23 9.83
CA ALA A 114 13.12 3.19 10.69
C ALA A 114 13.04 4.47 11.53
N ILE A 115 11.84 4.92 11.83
CA ILE A 115 11.52 6.09 12.65
C ILE A 115 10.73 5.68 13.89
N PRO A 116 10.69 6.51 14.95
CA PRO A 116 9.82 6.24 16.09
C PRO A 116 8.37 6.07 15.66
N TYR A 117 7.71 5.02 16.14
CA TYR A 117 6.31 4.76 15.81
C TYR A 117 5.37 5.94 16.12
N SER A 118 5.69 6.73 17.16
CA SER A 118 4.94 7.94 17.50
C SER A 118 4.95 9.04 16.43
N THR A 119 5.84 8.92 15.42
CA THR A 119 6.01 9.91 14.34
C THR A 119 5.54 9.40 12.98
N TRP A 120 4.91 8.23 12.91
CA TRP A 120 4.41 7.67 11.67
C TRP A 120 3.19 8.44 11.11
N ASN A 121 2.90 8.26 9.82
CA ASN A 121 1.75 8.83 9.09
C ASN A 121 1.73 10.38 9.03
N ASN A 122 2.85 11.03 9.27
CA ASN A 122 2.96 12.50 9.15
C ASN A 122 3.38 12.95 7.74
N ARG A 123 3.58 12.02 6.80
CA ARG A 123 4.08 12.26 5.45
C ARG A 123 3.15 11.70 4.36
N GLY A 124 1.88 11.56 4.67
CA GLY A 124 0.84 11.04 3.78
C GLY A 124 0.68 9.52 3.81
N PRO A 125 -0.34 8.99 3.10
CA PRO A 125 -0.64 7.56 3.04
C PRO A 125 0.52 6.77 2.42
N GLN A 126 0.95 5.69 3.09
CA GLN A 126 2.05 4.83 2.64
C GLN A 126 2.06 3.50 3.40
N GLN A 127 2.86 2.55 2.92
CA GLN A 127 3.09 1.33 3.67
C GLN A 127 3.84 1.61 4.97
N MET A 128 3.45 0.93 6.05
CA MET A 128 4.13 0.98 7.34
C MET A 128 4.15 -0.40 7.98
N GLU A 129 5.25 -0.74 8.65
CA GLU A 129 5.39 -2.01 9.37
C GLU A 129 6.22 -1.83 10.65
N ILE A 130 5.73 -2.42 11.77
CA ILE A 130 6.46 -2.51 13.03
C ILE A 130 7.12 -3.88 13.15
N TRP A 131 6.40 -4.94 12.86
CA TRP A 131 6.86 -6.31 12.92
C TRP A 131 7.46 -6.72 11.58
N VAL A 132 8.71 -6.35 11.35
CA VAL A 132 9.44 -6.59 10.10
C VAL A 132 9.87 -8.05 10.01
N ALA A 133 9.71 -8.65 8.83
CA ALA A 133 10.18 -10.01 8.60
C ALA A 133 11.68 -10.16 8.96
N ASN A 134 12.07 -11.27 9.57
CA ASN A 134 13.48 -11.62 9.81
C ASN A 134 13.94 -12.83 8.98
N THR A 135 13.02 -13.37 8.17
CA THR A 135 13.28 -14.46 7.22
C THR A 135 12.63 -14.15 5.88
N PRO A 136 13.15 -14.67 4.77
CA PRO A 136 12.55 -14.45 3.44
C PRO A 136 11.13 -15.00 3.32
N THR A 137 10.79 -16.05 4.08
CA THR A 137 9.47 -16.70 4.04
C THR A 137 8.35 -15.84 4.65
N LYS A 138 8.69 -14.78 5.38
CA LYS A 138 7.75 -13.85 5.99
C LYS A 138 7.71 -12.50 5.29
N ALA A 139 8.65 -12.24 4.38
CA ALA A 139 8.61 -11.08 3.52
C ALA A 139 7.59 -11.31 2.39
N VAL A 140 6.88 -10.25 2.01
CA VAL A 140 5.93 -10.28 0.89
C VAL A 140 6.64 -9.74 -0.35
N ALA A 141 6.91 -10.62 -1.31
CA ALA A 141 7.60 -10.25 -2.54
C ALA A 141 6.90 -9.08 -3.24
N THR A 142 7.69 -8.13 -3.73
CA THR A 142 7.16 -7.02 -4.52
C THR A 142 6.84 -7.52 -5.92
N PRO A 143 5.62 -7.38 -6.42
CA PRO A 143 5.29 -7.67 -7.80
C PRO A 143 6.13 -6.80 -8.75
N LEU A 144 6.49 -7.36 -9.91
CA LEU A 144 7.11 -6.58 -10.98
C LEU A 144 6.14 -5.48 -11.43
N ALA A 145 6.66 -4.27 -11.57
CA ALA A 145 5.82 -3.14 -11.96
C ALA A 145 5.23 -3.32 -13.37
N THR A 146 3.92 -3.30 -13.47
CA THR A 146 3.17 -3.38 -14.75
C THR A 146 2.84 -1.99 -15.29
N ILE A 147 2.24 -1.90 -16.48
CA ILE A 147 1.71 -0.64 -17.01
C ILE A 147 0.65 -0.09 -16.06
N ALA A 148 -0.30 -0.92 -15.65
CA ALA A 148 -1.38 -0.53 -14.75
C ALA A 148 -0.87 -0.07 -13.39
N SER A 149 0.05 -0.81 -12.75
CA SER A 149 0.54 -0.48 -11.40
C SER A 149 1.30 0.85 -11.30
N LYS A 150 1.71 1.42 -12.43
CA LYS A 150 2.35 2.76 -12.51
C LYS A 150 1.36 3.86 -12.85
N ALA A 151 0.14 3.50 -13.22
CA ALA A 151 -0.86 4.46 -13.64
C ALA A 151 -1.48 5.19 -12.45
N GLN A 152 -1.80 6.46 -12.65
CA GLN A 152 -2.70 7.17 -11.77
C GLN A 152 -4.15 6.82 -12.13
N THR A 153 -4.96 6.51 -11.13
CA THR A 153 -6.36 6.11 -11.31
C THR A 153 -7.30 7.30 -11.05
N PHE A 154 -8.32 7.47 -11.89
CA PHE A 154 -9.36 8.47 -11.77
C PHE A 154 -10.74 7.83 -11.90
N SER A 155 -11.74 8.37 -11.22
CA SER A 155 -13.10 7.87 -11.28
C SER A 155 -14.11 8.95 -10.90
N ASN A 156 -15.32 8.85 -11.43
CA ASN A 156 -16.48 9.66 -11.06
C ASN A 156 -17.27 9.06 -9.89
N ARG A 157 -16.61 8.32 -9.02
CA ARG A 157 -17.25 7.64 -7.91
C ARG A 157 -17.81 8.61 -6.86
N GLY A 158 -18.84 8.09 -6.20
CA GLY A 158 -19.17 8.28 -4.81
C GLY A 158 -20.46 9.07 -4.55
N PRO A 159 -21.23 8.70 -3.51
CA PRO A 159 -22.41 9.44 -3.07
C PRO A 159 -22.06 10.59 -2.13
N ILE A 160 -20.92 10.50 -1.45
CA ILE A 160 -20.42 11.58 -0.60
C ILE A 160 -19.94 12.76 -1.45
N GLN A 161 -19.70 12.53 -2.74
CA GLN A 161 -19.36 13.52 -3.74
C GLN A 161 -20.19 13.27 -5.00
N ASN A 162 -21.50 13.54 -4.91
CA ASN A 162 -22.44 13.31 -6.02
C ASN A 162 -22.04 13.97 -7.34
N ASP A 163 -21.13 14.92 -7.32
CA ASP A 163 -20.67 15.71 -8.46
C ASP A 163 -19.16 15.60 -8.70
N ALA A 164 -18.49 14.56 -8.17
CA ALA A 164 -17.08 14.36 -8.44
C ALA A 164 -16.88 14.16 -9.95
N PRO A 165 -16.04 14.97 -10.61
CA PRO A 165 -15.80 14.80 -12.04
C PRO A 165 -15.10 13.46 -12.30
N GLU A 166 -15.33 12.89 -13.49
CA GLU A 166 -14.67 11.63 -13.91
C GLU A 166 -13.13 11.70 -13.85
N THR A 167 -12.59 12.90 -13.76
CA THR A 167 -11.17 13.20 -13.64
C THR A 167 -10.66 13.30 -12.19
N ALA A 168 -11.54 13.13 -11.19
CA ALA A 168 -11.11 13.17 -9.80
C ALA A 168 -10.19 11.98 -9.49
N PRO A 169 -9.03 12.21 -8.83
CA PRO A 169 -8.20 11.10 -8.38
C PRO A 169 -8.96 10.19 -7.44
N VAL A 170 -8.83 8.89 -7.64
CA VAL A 170 -9.35 7.89 -6.69
C VAL A 170 -8.46 7.92 -5.47
N ASP A 171 -9.04 8.08 -4.29
CA ASP A 171 -8.27 8.04 -3.06
C ASP A 171 -7.65 6.63 -2.85
N SER A 172 -6.66 6.55 -1.98
CA SER A 172 -5.90 5.32 -1.73
C SER A 172 -6.76 4.16 -1.20
N TRP A 173 -7.96 4.43 -0.70
CA TRP A 173 -8.90 3.42 -0.24
C TRP A 173 -9.66 2.74 -1.38
N ALA A 174 -9.91 3.48 -2.43
CA ALA A 174 -10.67 3.03 -3.58
C ALA A 174 -9.78 2.71 -4.79
N GLY A 175 -8.50 2.97 -4.71
CA GLY A 175 -7.53 2.80 -5.79
C GLY A 175 -6.95 1.40 -5.94
N GLY A 176 -7.49 0.38 -5.29
CA GLY A 176 -6.93 -0.98 -5.32
C GLY A 176 -7.01 -1.70 -6.66
N VAL A 177 -7.53 -1.05 -7.71
CA VAL A 177 -7.73 -1.69 -9.03
C VAL A 177 -6.45 -1.96 -9.82
N ASN A 178 -5.30 -1.46 -9.37
CA ASN A 178 -4.00 -1.62 -10.02
C ASN A 178 -2.87 -1.95 -9.04
N ASP A 179 -3.20 -2.51 -7.89
CA ASP A 179 -2.24 -2.89 -6.85
C ASP A 179 -1.58 -4.25 -7.10
N GLN A 180 -1.95 -4.91 -8.21
CA GLN A 180 -1.48 -6.22 -8.64
C GLN A 180 -1.91 -7.37 -7.71
N TRP A 181 -2.93 -7.14 -6.90
CA TRP A 181 -3.54 -8.21 -6.14
C TRP A 181 -4.41 -9.10 -7.03
N GLU A 182 -4.37 -10.40 -6.78
CA GLU A 182 -5.13 -11.39 -7.54
C GLU A 182 -6.39 -11.79 -6.76
N PRO A 183 -7.58 -11.26 -7.14
CA PRO A 183 -8.83 -11.64 -6.50
C PRO A 183 -9.13 -13.12 -6.69
N LYS A 184 -9.60 -13.79 -5.65
CA LYS A 184 -9.98 -15.22 -5.71
C LYS A 184 -11.41 -15.43 -6.22
N ARG A 185 -12.25 -14.41 -6.06
CA ARG A 185 -13.66 -14.38 -6.45
C ARG A 185 -14.17 -12.94 -6.49
N SER A 186 -15.28 -12.69 -7.15
CA SER A 186 -15.86 -11.34 -7.29
C SER A 186 -16.31 -10.71 -5.96
N SER A 187 -16.52 -11.52 -4.91
CA SER A 187 -16.82 -11.06 -3.55
C SER A 187 -15.60 -10.95 -2.63
N ASP A 188 -14.39 -10.97 -3.18
CA ASP A 188 -13.17 -10.87 -2.38
C ASP A 188 -12.83 -9.39 -2.09
N ILE A 189 -13.36 -8.91 -0.98
CA ILE A 189 -13.17 -7.54 -0.47
C ILE A 189 -12.09 -7.46 0.62
N SER A 190 -11.18 -8.43 0.67
CA SER A 190 -10.11 -8.47 1.67
C SER A 190 -8.97 -7.46 1.41
N LYS A 191 -8.97 -6.81 0.24
CA LYS A 191 -8.05 -5.75 -0.17
C LYS A 191 -8.84 -4.53 -0.67
N PRO A 192 -8.22 -3.34 -0.79
CA PRO A 192 -8.85 -2.19 -1.39
C PRO A 192 -9.38 -2.49 -2.79
N TYR A 193 -10.54 -1.94 -3.11
CA TYR A 193 -11.20 -2.09 -4.40
C TYR A 193 -11.94 -0.81 -4.77
N HIS A 194 -12.26 -0.63 -6.05
CA HIS A 194 -13.06 0.49 -6.53
C HIS A 194 -14.53 0.11 -6.65
N TYR A 195 -15.43 1.05 -6.31
CA TYR A 195 -16.87 0.87 -6.43
C TYR A 195 -17.60 2.19 -6.71
N TRP A 196 -18.76 2.10 -7.36
CA TRP A 196 -19.68 3.22 -7.62
C TRP A 196 -20.91 3.12 -6.71
N TRP A 197 -20.68 3.30 -5.41
CA TRP A 197 -21.76 3.15 -4.42
C TRP A 197 -22.82 4.22 -4.55
N LEU A 198 -24.08 3.76 -4.45
CA LEU A 198 -25.38 4.32 -4.73
C LEU A 198 -25.60 4.79 -6.17
N LYS A 199 -24.68 4.59 -7.10
CA LYS A 199 -24.98 4.72 -8.53
C LYS A 199 -25.63 3.42 -9.01
N GLN A 200 -26.83 3.54 -9.60
CA GLN A 200 -27.62 2.39 -10.03
C GLN A 200 -28.25 2.69 -11.39
N GLY A 201 -28.07 1.79 -12.34
CA GLY A 201 -28.59 1.97 -13.70
C GLY A 201 -27.97 3.13 -14.48
N THR A 202 -26.90 3.71 -13.99
CA THR A 202 -26.15 4.80 -14.62
C THR A 202 -24.95 4.26 -15.41
N THR A 203 -24.30 5.12 -16.19
CA THR A 203 -23.01 4.79 -16.82
C THR A 203 -21.93 5.51 -16.06
N GLU A 204 -20.98 4.74 -15.52
CA GLU A 204 -19.91 5.20 -14.66
C GLU A 204 -18.55 4.99 -15.31
N ALA A 205 -17.57 5.80 -14.90
CA ALA A 205 -16.25 5.80 -15.50
C ALA A 205 -15.16 5.49 -14.48
N ILE A 206 -14.14 4.75 -14.92
CA ILE A 206 -12.83 4.64 -14.28
C ILE A 206 -11.76 4.73 -15.37
N SER A 207 -10.67 5.45 -15.10
CA SER A 207 -9.62 5.64 -16.09
C SER A 207 -8.22 5.58 -15.47
N TYR A 208 -7.26 5.20 -16.29
CA TYR A 208 -5.83 5.29 -16.03
C TYR A 208 -5.23 6.45 -16.79
N GLN A 209 -4.38 7.22 -16.13
CA GLN A 209 -3.40 8.09 -16.75
C GLN A 209 -2.03 7.44 -16.54
N PHE A 210 -1.37 7.07 -17.62
CA PHE A 210 -0.05 6.44 -17.57
C PHE A 210 1.07 7.47 -17.32
N ASP A 211 2.19 7.00 -16.80
CA ASP A 211 3.42 7.79 -16.60
C ASP A 211 4.09 8.23 -17.91
N LYS A 212 3.78 7.54 -19.01
CA LYS A 212 4.23 7.82 -20.37
C LYS A 212 3.33 7.11 -21.38
N GLU A 213 3.59 7.28 -22.68
CA GLU A 213 2.93 6.49 -23.72
C GLU A 213 3.36 5.03 -23.69
N TYR A 214 2.38 4.15 -23.87
CA TYR A 214 2.56 2.71 -24.04
C TYR A 214 1.81 2.22 -25.27
N ASP A 215 2.35 1.19 -25.93
CA ASP A 215 1.61 0.38 -26.88
C ASP A 215 0.85 -0.67 -26.08
N VAL A 216 -0.47 -0.69 -26.21
CA VAL A 216 -1.38 -1.58 -25.47
C VAL A 216 -2.34 -2.26 -26.43
N SER A 217 -2.64 -3.54 -26.18
CA SER A 217 -3.53 -4.33 -27.06
C SER A 217 -4.45 -5.29 -26.28
N ASN A 218 -4.33 -5.36 -24.96
CA ASN A 218 -5.16 -6.22 -24.13
C ASN A 218 -5.39 -5.57 -22.77
N VAL A 219 -6.61 -5.76 -22.24
CA VAL A 219 -6.96 -5.48 -20.85
C VAL A 219 -7.68 -6.66 -20.24
N GLN A 220 -7.59 -6.76 -18.90
CA GLN A 220 -8.29 -7.76 -18.13
C GLN A 220 -8.93 -7.08 -16.91
N VAL A 221 -10.24 -7.21 -16.76
CA VAL A 221 -11.01 -6.58 -15.67
C VAL A 221 -11.63 -7.64 -14.79
N TYR A 222 -11.40 -7.53 -13.49
CA TYR A 222 -12.07 -8.35 -12.49
C TYR A 222 -13.17 -7.55 -11.81
N TRP A 223 -14.43 -7.91 -12.09
CA TRP A 223 -15.59 -7.19 -11.60
C TRP A 223 -15.90 -7.54 -10.15
N LEU A 224 -16.34 -6.53 -9.38
CA LEU A 224 -16.87 -6.70 -8.03
C LEU A 224 -18.32 -7.23 -8.09
N GLU A 225 -18.62 -8.23 -7.26
CA GLU A 225 -20.00 -8.70 -7.07
C GLU A 225 -20.17 -9.28 -5.66
N PHE A 226 -21.02 -8.67 -4.82
CA PHE A 226 -21.42 -9.23 -3.53
C PHE A 226 -22.73 -8.62 -3.04
N ASP A 227 -23.42 -9.32 -2.13
CA ASP A 227 -24.63 -8.84 -1.48
C ASP A 227 -24.29 -7.87 -0.36
N HIS A 228 -25.00 -6.75 -0.29
CA HIS A 228 -24.83 -5.74 0.74
C HIS A 228 -26.18 -5.28 1.27
N TYR A 229 -26.31 -5.02 2.57
CA TYR A 229 -27.57 -4.73 3.24
C TYR A 229 -28.30 -3.45 2.72
N ASP A 230 -27.56 -2.50 2.12
CA ASP A 230 -28.10 -1.25 1.57
C ASP A 230 -28.14 -1.23 0.04
N GLY A 231 -27.94 -2.36 -0.63
CA GLY A 231 -27.96 -2.47 -2.09
C GLY A 231 -26.80 -3.31 -2.63
N ASP A 232 -27.13 -4.19 -3.53
CA ASP A 232 -26.19 -5.17 -4.04
C ASP A 232 -25.20 -4.60 -5.04
N PHE A 233 -24.01 -5.16 -5.04
CA PHE A 233 -23.03 -4.96 -6.10
C PHE A 233 -23.12 -6.10 -7.09
N ARG A 234 -23.22 -5.77 -8.38
CA ARG A 234 -23.27 -6.75 -9.48
C ARG A 234 -22.27 -6.38 -10.57
N THR A 235 -21.84 -7.38 -11.32
CA THR A 235 -21.14 -7.13 -12.58
C THR A 235 -21.97 -6.20 -13.46
N PRO A 236 -21.37 -5.30 -14.26
CA PRO A 236 -22.13 -4.33 -15.05
C PRO A 236 -23.09 -5.02 -16.05
N GLU A 237 -24.08 -4.30 -16.53
CA GLU A 237 -24.92 -4.73 -17.65
C GLU A 237 -24.10 -4.84 -18.94
N SER A 238 -23.23 -3.86 -19.17
CA SER A 238 -22.29 -3.79 -20.29
C SER A 238 -21.16 -2.83 -19.96
N TRP A 239 -20.10 -2.87 -20.73
CA TRP A 239 -18.98 -1.91 -20.63
C TRP A 239 -18.31 -1.72 -21.98
N ALA A 240 -17.52 -0.65 -22.10
CA ALA A 240 -16.72 -0.34 -23.26
C ALA A 240 -15.36 0.23 -22.83
N LEU A 241 -14.33 0.04 -23.65
CA LEU A 241 -12.97 0.50 -23.41
C LEU A 241 -12.60 1.61 -24.38
N TYR A 242 -12.02 2.68 -23.84
CA TYR A 242 -11.55 3.84 -24.58
C TYR A 242 -10.07 4.05 -24.33
N TYR A 243 -9.36 4.59 -25.31
CA TYR A 243 -8.00 5.05 -25.19
C TYR A 243 -7.91 6.56 -25.47
N LYS A 244 -6.87 7.19 -24.94
CA LYS A 244 -6.60 8.61 -25.20
C LYS A 244 -5.75 8.73 -26.46
N ASP A 245 -6.28 9.40 -27.48
CA ASP A 245 -5.57 9.60 -28.75
C ASP A 245 -4.46 10.67 -28.64
N ALA A 246 -3.74 10.92 -29.72
CA ALA A 246 -2.66 11.91 -29.76
C ALA A 246 -3.10 13.36 -29.50
N ASN A 247 -4.39 13.65 -29.65
CA ASN A 247 -4.98 14.96 -29.35
C ASN A 247 -5.48 15.07 -27.91
N GLY A 248 -5.40 13.95 -27.15
CA GLY A 248 -5.92 13.88 -25.79
C GLY A 248 -7.41 13.54 -25.71
N GLU A 249 -8.06 13.19 -26.82
CA GLU A 249 -9.47 12.86 -26.89
C GLU A 249 -9.70 11.35 -26.69
N TRP A 250 -10.83 11.00 -26.06
CA TRP A 250 -11.20 9.61 -25.81
C TRP A 250 -11.83 8.96 -27.03
N GLN A 251 -11.23 7.89 -27.55
CA GLN A 251 -11.68 7.09 -28.68
C GLN A 251 -11.94 5.66 -28.21
N GLU A 252 -13.03 5.06 -28.65
CA GLU A 252 -13.29 3.64 -28.39
C GLU A 252 -12.26 2.76 -29.11
N VAL A 253 -11.80 1.69 -28.48
CA VAL A 253 -10.85 0.74 -29.10
C VAL A 253 -11.52 -0.01 -30.25
N GLU A 254 -10.79 -0.22 -31.35
CA GLU A 254 -11.27 -0.92 -32.53
C GLU A 254 -10.83 -2.39 -32.57
N GLY A 255 -11.59 -3.21 -33.31
CA GLY A 255 -11.24 -4.63 -33.57
C GLY A 255 -11.15 -5.44 -32.30
N HIS A 256 -11.94 -5.10 -31.29
CA HIS A 256 -11.92 -5.75 -29.99
C HIS A 256 -12.72 -7.07 -29.97
N SER A 257 -12.27 -7.99 -29.09
CA SER A 257 -13.03 -9.17 -28.71
C SER A 257 -14.29 -8.76 -27.90
N PRO A 258 -15.27 -9.65 -27.70
CA PRO A 258 -16.47 -9.31 -26.96
C PRO A 258 -16.21 -8.82 -25.53
N TYR A 259 -16.88 -7.76 -25.12
CA TYR A 259 -16.88 -7.30 -23.74
C TYR A 259 -17.72 -8.25 -22.87
N THR A 260 -17.06 -9.12 -22.09
CA THR A 260 -17.74 -10.02 -21.16
C THR A 260 -17.94 -9.39 -19.79
N VAL A 261 -18.91 -9.91 -19.02
CA VAL A 261 -19.26 -9.45 -17.66
C VAL A 261 -19.38 -10.64 -16.70
N GLN A 262 -18.51 -11.63 -16.87
CA GLN A 262 -18.52 -12.85 -16.07
C GLN A 262 -17.98 -12.57 -14.67
N LYS A 263 -18.59 -13.18 -13.65
CA LYS A 263 -18.09 -13.14 -12.29
C LYS A 263 -17.01 -14.20 -12.03
N ASP A 264 -16.26 -14.00 -10.96
CA ASP A 264 -15.24 -14.92 -10.45
C ASP A 264 -14.10 -15.21 -11.44
N CYS A 265 -13.89 -14.32 -12.40
CA CYS A 265 -12.78 -14.41 -13.35
C CYS A 265 -12.43 -13.06 -13.96
N TYR A 266 -11.25 -12.99 -14.59
CA TYR A 266 -10.90 -11.87 -15.44
C TYR A 266 -11.67 -11.88 -16.74
N ASN A 267 -12.26 -10.73 -17.07
CA ASN A 267 -12.91 -10.46 -18.35
C ASN A 267 -11.86 -9.82 -19.27
N SER A 268 -11.30 -10.62 -20.17
CA SER A 268 -10.22 -10.21 -21.05
C SER A 268 -10.75 -9.65 -22.36
N VAL A 269 -10.19 -8.53 -22.82
CA VAL A 269 -10.51 -7.92 -24.10
C VAL A 269 -9.20 -7.66 -24.85
N ASP A 270 -9.04 -8.35 -26.00
CA ASP A 270 -8.02 -8.07 -27.00
C ASP A 270 -8.55 -7.04 -27.98
N PHE A 271 -7.71 -6.14 -28.45
CA PHE A 271 -8.06 -5.09 -29.40
C PHE A 271 -6.89 -4.71 -30.30
N LYS A 272 -7.19 -4.00 -31.40
CA LYS A 272 -6.15 -3.48 -32.29
C LYS A 272 -5.19 -2.60 -31.49
N PRO A 273 -3.86 -2.87 -31.55
CA PRO A 273 -2.89 -2.14 -30.75
C PRO A 273 -3.01 -0.63 -30.92
N VAL A 274 -3.02 0.08 -29.79
CA VAL A 274 -3.05 1.55 -29.74
C VAL A 274 -1.88 2.07 -28.92
N ARG A 275 -1.32 3.20 -29.33
CA ARG A 275 -0.31 3.94 -28.57
C ARG A 275 -1.01 5.06 -27.80
N THR A 276 -0.91 5.05 -26.47
CA THR A 276 -1.72 5.92 -25.63
C THR A 276 -1.07 6.28 -24.31
N THR A 277 -1.47 7.41 -23.74
CA THR A 277 -1.17 7.85 -22.37
C THR A 277 -2.26 7.49 -21.37
N GLY A 278 -3.36 6.87 -21.77
CA GLY A 278 -4.41 6.51 -20.83
C GLY A 278 -5.50 5.62 -21.43
N LEU A 279 -6.14 4.86 -20.56
CA LEU A 279 -7.31 4.04 -20.88
C LEU A 279 -8.47 4.42 -19.97
N LYS A 280 -9.70 4.26 -20.49
CA LYS A 280 -10.95 4.51 -19.75
C LYS A 280 -11.94 3.38 -19.98
N ILE A 281 -12.52 2.90 -18.90
CA ILE A 281 -13.69 2.01 -18.92
C ILE A 281 -14.93 2.87 -18.67
N LEU A 282 -15.95 2.69 -19.52
CA LEU A 282 -17.33 3.11 -19.24
C LEU A 282 -18.15 1.86 -18.94
N ALA A 283 -18.67 1.77 -17.72
CA ALA A 283 -19.46 0.65 -17.23
C ALA A 283 -20.93 1.07 -17.07
N LYS A 284 -21.84 0.43 -17.79
CA LYS A 284 -23.29 0.58 -17.60
C LYS A 284 -23.71 -0.32 -16.45
N LEU A 285 -24.14 0.28 -15.35
CA LEU A 285 -24.60 -0.44 -14.17
C LEU A 285 -26.03 -0.98 -14.39
N ARG A 286 -26.34 -2.10 -13.73
CA ARG A 286 -27.68 -2.68 -13.76
C ARG A 286 -28.68 -1.81 -13.01
N LYS A 287 -29.93 -1.87 -13.42
CA LYS A 287 -31.01 -1.12 -12.76
C LYS A 287 -31.20 -1.64 -11.32
N GLY A 288 -31.13 -0.75 -10.35
CA GLY A 288 -31.28 -1.07 -8.93
C GLY A 288 -30.05 -1.67 -8.26
N GLU A 289 -28.92 -1.76 -8.97
CA GLU A 289 -27.70 -2.37 -8.48
C GLU A 289 -26.49 -1.48 -8.73
N SER A 290 -25.57 -1.47 -7.76
CA SER A 290 -24.28 -0.79 -7.88
C SER A 290 -23.25 -1.71 -8.56
N GLY A 291 -22.06 -1.20 -8.84
CA GLY A 291 -20.99 -1.95 -9.45
C GLY A 291 -19.61 -1.54 -8.92
N GLY A 292 -18.59 -2.27 -9.34
CA GLY A 292 -17.22 -1.96 -8.97
C GLY A 292 -16.20 -2.85 -9.68
N VAL A 293 -14.93 -2.56 -9.44
CA VAL A 293 -13.77 -3.24 -10.01
C VAL A 293 -12.84 -3.66 -8.89
N LEU A 294 -12.43 -4.92 -8.87
CA LEU A 294 -11.43 -5.44 -7.94
C LEU A 294 -10.02 -5.23 -8.48
N GLU A 295 -9.80 -5.53 -9.76
CA GLU A 295 -8.49 -5.38 -10.40
C GLU A 295 -8.66 -5.10 -11.89
N TRP A 296 -7.79 -4.25 -12.47
CA TRP A 296 -7.77 -3.93 -13.89
C TRP A 296 -6.34 -3.93 -14.43
N LYS A 297 -5.99 -4.97 -15.19
CA LYS A 297 -4.70 -5.18 -15.83
C LYS A 297 -4.65 -4.57 -17.23
N VAL A 298 -3.47 -4.12 -17.61
CA VAL A 298 -3.16 -3.59 -18.95
C VAL A 298 -1.92 -4.28 -19.49
N ASN A 299 -2.02 -4.82 -20.70
CA ASN A 299 -0.99 -5.59 -21.38
C ASN A 299 -0.66 -5.02 -22.77
N LYS A 300 0.53 -5.37 -23.25
CA LYS A 300 0.99 -5.05 -24.61
C LYS A 300 0.36 -5.98 -25.63
#